data_4ffe1a091d949f1d1de2a0ecb99e545e
#
_entry.id   4ffe1a091d949f1d1de2a0ecb99e545e
#
_cell.length_a   1.000
_cell.length_b   1.000
_cell.length_c   1.000
_cell.angle_alpha   90.00
_cell.angle_beta   90.00
_cell.angle_gamma   90.00
#
_symmetry.space_group_name_H-M   'P 1'
#
loop_
_entity.id
_entity.type
_entity.pdbx_description
1 polymer ?
#
loop_
_entity_poly.entity_id
_entity_poly.type
_entity_poly.pdbx_seq_one_letter_code
_entity_poly.pdbx_strand_id
1 'polypeptide(L)'
;MSTRKNSAGGGAIRPLPMILGAVALIGLGMLLSMVLIDQSAPSPARAAMTATQLYSSAVLDIARDFYCACGNCGDKELVVCNCDTAVQEKNYIHDLLEKGYEKGSIKATVQAMFGGGKT
;
A
#
# COMPACT_ATOMS: atom_id res chain seq x y z
N MET A 1 78.11 19.88 -17.11
CA MET A 1 76.87 20.67 -17.07
C MET A 1 75.90 20.01 -18.01
N SER A 2 75.01 19.18 -17.49
CA SER A 2 74.02 18.44 -18.26
C SER A 2 72.62 18.93 -17.90
N THR A 3 71.98 19.56 -18.85
CA THR A 3 70.57 19.99 -18.72
C THR A 3 69.69 18.86 -19.20
N ARG A 4 68.94 18.27 -18.27
CA ARG A 4 67.86 17.30 -18.52
C ARG A 4 66.60 18.02 -18.95
N LYS A 5 66.19 17.78 -20.18
CA LYS A 5 64.94 18.25 -20.75
C LYS A 5 63.86 17.25 -20.40
N ASN A 6 62.93 17.61 -19.44
CA ASN A 6 61.78 16.82 -19.13
C ASN A 6 60.66 17.15 -20.14
N SER A 7 60.35 16.18 -21.01
CA SER A 7 59.15 16.19 -21.83
C SER A 7 57.98 15.65 -20.99
N ALA A 8 57.13 16.54 -20.49
CA ALA A 8 55.83 16.19 -19.93
C ALA A 8 54.82 16.03 -21.08
N GLY A 9 54.61 14.77 -21.49
CA GLY A 9 53.52 14.40 -22.37
C GLY A 9 52.20 14.39 -21.58
N GLY A 10 51.53 15.55 -21.55
CA GLY A 10 50.16 15.63 -21.02
C GLY A 10 49.16 15.01 -22.01
N GLY A 11 48.85 13.72 -21.82
CA GLY A 11 47.71 13.10 -22.47
C GLY A 11 46.43 13.73 -21.96
N ALA A 12 45.85 14.65 -22.73
CA ALA A 12 44.53 15.19 -22.45
C ALA A 12 43.48 14.06 -22.59
N ILE A 13 43.16 13.45 -21.48
CA ILE A 13 42.03 12.52 -21.38
C ILE A 13 40.76 13.37 -21.65
N ARG A 14 40.17 13.19 -22.83
CA ARG A 14 38.92 13.82 -23.21
C ARG A 14 37.80 13.18 -22.42
N PRO A 15 37.23 13.82 -21.39
CA PRO A 15 36.19 13.22 -20.53
C PRO A 15 34.81 13.16 -21.19
N LEU A 16 34.64 13.74 -22.40
CA LEU A 16 33.36 13.87 -23.07
C LEU A 16 32.58 12.54 -23.29
N PRO A 17 33.26 11.43 -23.73
CA PRO A 17 32.50 10.20 -23.97
C PRO A 17 32.05 9.50 -22.66
N MET A 18 32.75 9.67 -21.54
CA MET A 18 32.36 9.10 -20.25
C MET A 18 31.15 9.81 -19.65
N ILE A 19 31.04 11.12 -19.81
CA ILE A 19 29.90 11.91 -19.29
C ILE A 19 28.62 11.58 -20.05
N LEU A 20 28.74 11.44 -21.40
CA LEU A 20 27.56 11.06 -22.22
C LEU A 20 27.04 9.65 -21.89
N GLY A 21 27.92 8.70 -21.59
CA GLY A 21 27.55 7.35 -21.18
C GLY A 21 26.81 7.32 -19.83
N ALA A 22 27.28 8.09 -18.85
CA ALA A 22 26.67 8.18 -17.54
C ALA A 22 25.26 8.80 -17.59
N VAL A 23 25.07 9.85 -18.36
CA VAL A 23 23.75 10.51 -18.54
C VAL A 23 22.75 9.58 -19.23
N ALA A 24 23.18 8.81 -20.24
CA ALA A 24 22.33 7.85 -20.93
C ALA A 24 21.86 6.72 -19.99
N LEU A 25 22.73 6.21 -19.11
CA LEU A 25 22.37 5.16 -18.15
C LEU A 25 21.38 5.66 -17.07
N ILE A 26 21.56 6.89 -16.60
CA ILE A 26 20.65 7.50 -15.61
C ILE A 26 19.28 7.74 -16.25
N GLY A 27 19.24 8.24 -17.49
CA GLY A 27 18.00 8.46 -18.22
C GLY A 27 17.21 7.17 -18.48
N LEU A 28 17.92 6.08 -18.86
CA LEU A 28 17.28 4.78 -19.08
C LEU A 28 16.77 4.17 -17.78
N GLY A 29 17.50 4.31 -16.67
CA GLY A 29 17.08 3.84 -15.36
C GLY A 29 15.82 4.56 -14.86
N MET A 30 15.72 5.86 -15.10
CA MET A 30 14.56 6.66 -14.68
C MET A 30 13.30 6.31 -15.49
N LEU A 31 13.45 6.06 -16.79
CA LEU A 31 12.35 5.59 -17.66
C LEU A 31 11.85 4.19 -17.25
N LEU A 32 12.76 3.26 -16.95
CA LEU A 32 12.38 1.92 -16.48
C LEU A 32 11.63 1.98 -15.13
N SER A 33 12.04 2.87 -14.23
CA SER A 33 11.37 3.04 -12.93
C SER A 33 9.94 3.54 -13.10
N MET A 34 9.66 4.45 -14.03
CA MET A 34 8.30 4.93 -14.29
C MET A 34 7.38 3.84 -14.86
N VAL A 35 7.92 2.97 -15.72
CA VAL A 35 7.12 1.87 -16.30
C VAL A 35 6.78 0.81 -15.25
N LEU A 36 7.68 0.56 -14.29
CA LEU A 36 7.44 -0.43 -13.23
C LEU A 36 6.46 0.06 -12.16
N ILE A 37 6.35 1.37 -11.93
CA ILE A 37 5.42 1.96 -10.95
C ILE A 37 3.98 1.94 -11.49
N ASP A 38 3.78 2.03 -12.81
CA ASP A 38 2.45 2.06 -13.42
C ASP A 38 1.71 0.71 -13.38
N GLN A 39 2.43 -0.40 -13.13
CA GLN A 39 1.82 -1.72 -12.96
C GLN A 39 1.18 -1.94 -11.58
N SER A 40 1.35 -1.00 -10.65
CA SER A 40 0.72 -1.04 -9.33
C SER A 40 -0.62 -0.31 -9.28
N ALA A 41 -1.12 0.23 -10.40
CA ALA A 41 -2.47 0.76 -10.48
C ALA A 41 -3.47 -0.39 -10.27
N PRO A 42 -4.39 -0.29 -9.29
CA PRO A 42 -5.39 -1.33 -9.07
C PRO A 42 -6.24 -1.44 -10.33
N SER A 43 -6.18 -2.62 -10.97
CA SER A 43 -7.00 -2.92 -12.15
C SER A 43 -8.46 -2.60 -11.87
N PRO A 44 -9.18 -1.92 -12.78
CA PRO A 44 -10.61 -1.61 -12.61
C PRO A 44 -11.47 -2.87 -12.42
N ALA A 45 -10.98 -4.04 -12.80
CA ALA A 45 -11.60 -5.34 -12.52
C ALA A 45 -11.65 -5.67 -11.01
N ARG A 46 -10.79 -5.05 -10.18
CA ARG A 46 -10.81 -5.23 -8.72
C ARG A 46 -11.90 -4.42 -8.03
N ALA A 47 -12.41 -3.36 -8.65
CA ALA A 47 -13.52 -2.56 -8.14
C ALA A 47 -14.88 -3.28 -8.19
N ALA A 48 -14.99 -4.37 -8.96
CA ALA A 48 -16.21 -5.18 -9.08
C ALA A 48 -16.22 -6.40 -8.15
N MET A 49 -15.14 -6.64 -7.38
CA MET A 49 -15.19 -7.64 -6.31
C MET A 49 -16.10 -7.12 -5.21
N THR A 50 -17.23 -7.80 -5.02
CA THR A 50 -18.15 -7.55 -3.90
C THR A 50 -17.32 -7.47 -2.62
N ALA A 51 -17.51 -6.44 -1.78
CA ALA A 51 -16.73 -6.18 -0.58
C ALA A 51 -16.60 -7.41 0.36
N THR A 52 -17.52 -8.36 0.22
CA THR A 52 -17.51 -9.66 0.90
C THR A 52 -16.31 -10.56 0.51
N GLN A 53 -15.70 -10.36 -0.66
CA GLN A 53 -14.54 -11.16 -1.11
C GLN A 53 -13.19 -10.57 -0.67
N LEU A 54 -13.18 -9.34 -0.17
CA LEU A 54 -11.95 -8.66 0.25
C LEU A 54 -11.49 -9.04 1.67
N TYR A 55 -12.40 -9.52 2.49
CA TYR A 55 -12.14 -9.80 3.90
C TYR A 55 -12.04 -11.30 4.16
N SER A 56 -11.13 -11.70 5.06
CA SER A 56 -11.02 -13.08 5.52
C SER A 56 -12.31 -13.53 6.22
N SER A 57 -12.57 -14.83 6.23
CA SER A 57 -13.71 -15.41 6.94
C SER A 57 -13.75 -15.02 8.43
N ALA A 58 -12.59 -14.84 9.06
CA ALA A 58 -12.46 -14.43 10.45
C ALA A 58 -12.99 -13.00 10.69
N VAL A 59 -12.69 -12.05 9.77
CA VAL A 59 -13.23 -10.68 9.81
C VAL A 59 -14.75 -10.70 9.67
N LEU A 60 -15.26 -11.45 8.69
CA LEU A 60 -16.69 -11.55 8.41
C LEU A 60 -17.47 -12.22 9.56
N ASP A 61 -16.85 -13.18 10.23
CA ASP A 61 -17.43 -13.86 11.39
C ASP A 61 -17.61 -12.90 12.58
N ILE A 62 -16.65 -11.99 12.80
CA ILE A 62 -16.77 -10.95 13.81
C ILE A 62 -17.79 -9.89 13.38
N ALA A 63 -17.76 -9.47 12.10
CA ALA A 63 -18.66 -8.45 11.57
C ALA A 63 -20.15 -8.83 11.63
N ARG A 64 -20.49 -10.12 11.70
CA ARG A 64 -21.88 -10.60 11.90
C ARG A 64 -22.46 -10.20 13.24
N ASP A 65 -21.65 -9.95 14.24
CA ASP A 65 -22.08 -9.59 15.58
C ASP A 65 -22.36 -8.09 15.75
N PHE A 66 -22.20 -7.31 14.65
CA PHE A 66 -22.38 -5.87 14.66
C PHE A 66 -23.37 -5.39 13.61
N TYR A 67 -24.03 -4.27 13.90
CA TYR A 67 -24.71 -3.43 12.93
C TYR A 67 -23.79 -2.32 12.48
N CYS A 68 -23.96 -1.84 11.25
CA CYS A 68 -23.17 -0.72 10.72
C CYS A 68 -23.44 0.56 11.52
N ALA A 69 -22.40 1.18 12.07
CA ALA A 69 -22.50 2.39 12.90
C ALA A 69 -22.75 3.68 12.10
N CYS A 70 -22.91 3.62 10.76
CA CYS A 70 -23.01 4.81 9.91
C CYS A 70 -24.31 5.64 10.11
N GLY A 71 -25.32 5.10 10.79
CA GLY A 71 -26.62 5.76 11.00
C GLY A 71 -27.50 5.91 9.75
N ASN A 72 -26.94 5.82 8.54
CA ASN A 72 -27.66 6.01 7.28
C ASN A 72 -28.08 4.71 6.59
N CYS A 73 -27.49 3.59 7.00
CA CYS A 73 -27.76 2.28 6.38
C CYS A 73 -28.92 1.54 7.05
N GLY A 74 -29.57 2.14 8.05
CA GLY A 74 -30.52 1.46 8.91
C GLY A 74 -29.83 0.35 9.71
N ASP A 75 -30.59 -0.58 10.28
CA ASP A 75 -30.05 -1.69 11.08
C ASP A 75 -29.45 -2.81 10.20
N LYS A 76 -28.65 -2.43 9.19
CA LYS A 76 -27.94 -3.41 8.37
C LYS A 76 -26.78 -4.01 9.13
N GLU A 77 -26.67 -5.33 9.05
CA GLU A 77 -25.52 -6.04 9.58
C GLU A 77 -24.23 -5.53 8.93
N LEU A 78 -23.19 -5.37 9.73
CA LEU A 78 -21.87 -4.89 9.26
C LEU A 78 -21.31 -5.79 8.15
N VAL A 79 -21.55 -7.09 8.21
CA VAL A 79 -21.06 -8.06 7.23
C VAL A 79 -21.56 -7.78 5.81
N VAL A 80 -22.79 -7.28 5.64
CA VAL A 80 -23.38 -6.98 4.32
C VAL A 80 -23.35 -5.48 3.98
N CYS A 81 -22.98 -4.62 4.92
CA CYS A 81 -22.88 -3.19 4.69
C CYS A 81 -21.57 -2.82 4.00
N ASN A 82 -21.64 -1.94 2.98
CA ASN A 82 -20.50 -1.54 2.16
C ASN A 82 -20.29 -0.01 2.09
N CYS A 83 -20.87 0.75 3.02
CA CYS A 83 -20.57 2.19 3.13
C CYS A 83 -19.17 2.41 3.69
N ASP A 84 -18.65 3.62 3.56
CA ASP A 84 -17.29 3.97 3.99
C ASP A 84 -17.06 3.65 5.48
N THR A 85 -18.04 3.88 6.33
CA THR A 85 -17.97 3.53 7.75
C THR A 85 -17.83 2.02 7.95
N ALA A 86 -18.64 1.21 7.24
CA ALA A 86 -18.56 -0.24 7.33
C ALA A 86 -17.21 -0.80 6.82
N VAL A 87 -16.62 -0.14 5.83
CA VAL A 87 -15.27 -0.48 5.35
C VAL A 87 -14.24 -0.18 6.43
N GLN A 88 -14.32 0.97 7.10
CA GLN A 88 -13.43 1.33 8.21
C GLN A 88 -13.55 0.36 9.38
N GLU A 89 -14.77 0.00 9.78
CA GLU A 89 -15.01 -0.96 10.85
C GLU A 89 -14.42 -2.34 10.53
N LYS A 90 -14.63 -2.85 9.32
CA LYS A 90 -14.06 -4.13 8.87
C LYS A 90 -12.53 -4.11 8.77
N ASN A 91 -11.95 -3.01 8.31
CA ASN A 91 -10.50 -2.83 8.29
C ASN A 91 -9.92 -2.82 9.71
N TYR A 92 -10.60 -2.17 10.64
CA TYR A 92 -10.19 -2.14 12.04
C TYR A 92 -10.22 -3.54 12.68
N ILE A 93 -11.25 -4.33 12.40
CA ILE A 93 -11.32 -5.75 12.81
C ILE A 93 -10.15 -6.54 12.23
N HIS A 94 -9.84 -6.33 10.94
CA HIS A 94 -8.74 -6.98 10.26
C HIS A 94 -7.40 -6.67 10.93
N ASP A 95 -7.12 -5.39 11.20
CA ASP A 95 -5.89 -4.95 11.86
C ASP A 95 -5.71 -5.55 13.25
N LEU A 96 -6.78 -5.70 14.00
CA LEU A 96 -6.74 -6.32 15.33
C LEU A 96 -6.45 -7.82 15.23
N LEU A 97 -7.04 -8.51 14.23
CA LEU A 97 -6.75 -9.92 13.96
C LEU A 97 -5.29 -10.13 13.55
N GLU A 98 -4.73 -9.27 12.68
CA GLU A 98 -3.31 -9.34 12.29
C GLU A 98 -2.37 -9.12 13.47
N LYS A 99 -2.75 -8.28 14.42
CA LYS A 99 -2.02 -8.07 15.67
C LYS A 99 -2.16 -9.22 16.67
N GLY A 100 -2.94 -10.25 16.36
CA GLY A 100 -3.11 -11.44 17.17
C GLY A 100 -4.07 -11.28 18.36
N TYR A 101 -4.95 -10.28 18.33
CA TYR A 101 -5.96 -10.14 19.39
C TYR A 101 -7.00 -11.26 19.31
N GLU A 102 -7.47 -11.72 20.46
CA GLU A 102 -8.55 -12.70 20.53
C GLU A 102 -9.90 -12.10 20.14
N LYS A 103 -10.78 -12.92 19.54
CA LYS A 103 -12.11 -12.53 19.06
C LYS A 103 -12.93 -11.77 20.12
N GLY A 104 -12.89 -12.19 21.38
CA GLY A 104 -13.60 -11.54 22.48
C GLY A 104 -13.09 -10.11 22.73
N SER A 105 -11.78 -9.92 22.75
CA SER A 105 -11.14 -8.61 22.91
C SER A 105 -11.43 -7.69 21.74
N ILE A 106 -11.42 -8.24 20.50
CA ILE A 106 -11.75 -7.49 19.30
C ILE A 106 -13.17 -6.98 19.36
N LYS A 107 -14.15 -7.84 19.71
CA LYS A 107 -15.55 -7.44 19.86
C LYS A 107 -15.72 -6.31 20.89
N ALA A 108 -15.12 -6.43 22.06
CA ALA A 108 -15.18 -5.39 23.08
C ALA A 108 -14.59 -4.06 22.58
N THR A 109 -13.47 -4.11 21.87
CA THR A 109 -12.79 -2.93 21.33
C THR A 109 -13.60 -2.27 20.22
N VAL A 110 -14.16 -3.04 19.28
CA VAL A 110 -15.02 -2.55 18.20
C VAL A 110 -16.29 -1.94 18.76
N GLN A 111 -16.92 -2.58 19.75
CA GLN A 111 -18.08 -2.05 20.47
C GLN A 111 -17.80 -0.71 21.13
N ALA A 112 -16.65 -0.55 21.76
CA ALA A 112 -16.25 0.69 22.42
C ALA A 112 -15.97 1.82 21.43
N MET A 113 -15.41 1.49 20.24
CA MET A 113 -15.03 2.48 19.23
C MET A 113 -16.19 2.92 18.33
N PHE A 114 -16.99 1.98 17.87
CA PHE A 114 -18.03 2.23 16.86
C PHE A 114 -19.45 2.01 17.42
N GLY A 115 -19.61 1.24 18.45
CA GLY A 115 -20.93 0.79 18.90
C GLY A 115 -21.50 -0.30 18.00
N GLY A 116 -22.83 -0.41 17.92
CA GLY A 116 -23.51 -1.29 16.96
C GLY A 116 -23.48 -2.78 17.28
N GLY A 117 -22.97 -3.19 18.44
CA GLY A 117 -22.99 -4.60 18.84
C GLY A 117 -24.40 -5.15 19.02
N LYS A 118 -24.63 -6.34 18.53
CA LYS A 118 -25.87 -7.11 18.79
C LYS A 118 -25.81 -7.63 20.22
N THR A 119 -26.83 -7.31 21.02
CA THR A 119 -27.06 -7.86 22.36
C THR A 119 -27.75 -9.20 22.31
#